data_d83a548a9c4d970ca43abf626466630a
#
_entry.id   d83a548a9c4d970ca43abf626466630a
#
_cell.length_a   1.000
_cell.length_b   1.000
_cell.length_c   1.000
_cell.angle_alpha   90.00
_cell.angle_beta   90.00
_cell.angle_gamma   90.00
#
_symmetry.space_group_name_H-M   'P 1'
#
loop_
_entity.id
_entity.type
_entity.pdbx_description
1 polymer ?
#
loop_
_entity_poly.entity_id
_entity_poly.type
_entity_poly.pdbx_seq_one_letter_code
_entity_poly.pdbx_strand_id
1 'polypeptide(L)'
;MTPRPTTPEPTTTEPAAPGIDRRGLLRAGALTLPLALAGGGALALAAPVHADPSVTGGETRTRDVPLADLPRRASDQGARARVIEGAAATMVGASWSGAEPDVLRVRGRASGAEWTSWFPLEIAEDPEDGASLGAVEPAWLGAADEIELVAVRDGEDVSDELTAHVLTTSPREEEKDGAAPSALMRMSTRAVAAGDAVELGPGAPTIVRRSAWGADESLVGSVSSASELRAVVVHHTAGSNSYAKADAPQLLRGILSYHTKTLGWADIGYNLLVDRYGTIYEGRHGGLHKHIIGAHAYGFNTFSCGVSVMGTFTSSAPPSAAISAVQKVAAWKLLGAFRTNASQQFDWVSTVTGGGSLYDEGETAHLRRIFGHRDVNATECPGNAFYPKVSGMRSATTSAISSAWRLHLDAFASPGEKTLGTVTQLVHVEGAYYVTRLTKGFVVSSASGAKDARATQFRTWTTAWGLPLAASRVVDGRRIQDFSNGQAVREDGKETFTRS
;
A
#
# COMPACT_ATOMS: atom_id res chain seq x y z
N MET A 1 19.23 58.47 -39.06
CA MET A 1 18.13 57.51 -38.87
C MET A 1 18.59 56.20 -39.49
N THR A 2 19.13 55.33 -38.74
CA THR A 2 19.55 53.96 -39.10
C THR A 2 18.63 52.95 -38.42
N PRO A 3 18.14 51.94 -39.12
CA PRO A 3 17.25 50.94 -38.50
C PRO A 3 18.03 49.92 -37.66
N ARG A 4 17.43 49.53 -36.53
CA ARG A 4 17.90 48.46 -35.65
C ARG A 4 17.79 47.09 -36.34
N PRO A 5 18.72 46.16 -36.09
CA PRO A 5 18.60 44.79 -36.55
C PRO A 5 17.67 44.00 -35.63
N THR A 6 16.79 43.22 -36.24
CA THR A 6 15.92 42.22 -35.64
C THR A 6 16.75 40.97 -35.30
N THR A 7 16.68 40.56 -34.06
CA THR A 7 17.19 39.26 -33.59
C THR A 7 16.26 38.13 -34.00
N PRO A 8 16.77 37.00 -34.49
CA PRO A 8 15.93 35.81 -34.75
C PRO A 8 15.63 35.04 -33.44
N GLU A 9 14.41 34.54 -33.34
CA GLU A 9 13.97 33.62 -32.30
C GLU A 9 14.78 32.30 -32.37
N PRO A 10 15.06 31.68 -31.22
CA PRO A 10 15.69 30.37 -31.22
C PRO A 10 14.66 29.29 -31.48
N THR A 11 14.80 28.57 -32.58
CA THR A 11 14.13 27.27 -32.82
C THR A 11 14.70 26.23 -31.86
N THR A 12 13.89 25.83 -30.88
CA THR A 12 14.19 24.70 -30.03
C THR A 12 13.95 23.41 -30.81
N THR A 13 15.01 22.81 -31.29
CA THR A 13 15.01 21.39 -31.65
C THR A 13 15.29 20.58 -30.38
N GLU A 14 14.27 19.86 -29.89
CA GLU A 14 14.43 18.81 -28.88
C GLU A 14 15.37 17.71 -29.40
N PRO A 15 16.34 17.26 -28.61
CA PRO A 15 17.04 16.01 -28.89
C PRO A 15 16.16 14.84 -28.46
N ALA A 16 15.82 13.99 -29.41
CA ALA A 16 15.17 12.71 -29.15
C ALA A 16 16.07 11.81 -28.28
N ALA A 17 15.58 11.44 -27.11
CA ALA A 17 16.17 10.40 -26.30
C ALA A 17 16.07 9.04 -27.00
N PRO A 18 17.06 8.14 -26.92
CA PRO A 18 16.93 6.77 -27.42
C PRO A 18 16.03 5.97 -26.49
N GLY A 19 14.73 5.93 -26.81
CA GLY A 19 13.78 5.08 -26.14
C GLY A 19 13.96 3.62 -26.54
N ILE A 20 14.26 2.75 -25.59
CA ILE A 20 14.00 1.32 -25.72
C ILE A 20 12.50 1.17 -25.54
N ASP A 21 11.77 1.12 -26.65
CA ASP A 21 10.29 1.07 -26.69
C ASP A 21 9.81 -0.35 -26.34
N ARG A 22 9.77 -0.69 -25.06
CA ARG A 22 9.03 -1.86 -24.56
C ARG A 22 7.49 -1.65 -24.64
N ARG A 23 7.03 -0.43 -24.93
CA ARG A 23 5.59 -0.14 -25.12
C ARG A 23 5.02 -0.60 -26.48
N GLY A 24 5.86 -0.92 -27.43
CA GLY A 24 5.46 -1.38 -28.76
C GLY A 24 4.85 -2.78 -28.80
N LEU A 25 5.22 -3.67 -27.88
CA LEU A 25 4.79 -5.08 -27.90
C LEU A 25 3.38 -5.29 -27.31
N LEU A 26 2.88 -4.41 -26.46
CA LEU A 26 1.52 -4.53 -25.88
C LEU A 26 0.38 -4.00 -26.81
N ARG A 27 0.69 -3.46 -27.99
CA ARG A 27 -0.34 -2.92 -28.92
C ARG A 27 -0.91 -3.91 -29.92
N ALA A 28 -0.45 -5.15 -29.96
CA ALA A 28 -0.89 -6.16 -30.95
C ALA A 28 -1.95 -7.13 -30.39
N GLY A 29 -2.95 -6.66 -29.65
CA GLY A 29 -4.00 -7.52 -29.09
C GLY A 29 -5.38 -6.90 -28.95
N ALA A 30 -5.65 -5.76 -29.58
CA ALA A 30 -7.01 -5.22 -29.62
C ALA A 30 -7.81 -5.88 -30.78
N LEU A 31 -8.26 -7.11 -30.58
CA LEU A 31 -9.35 -7.68 -31.34
C LEU A 31 -10.67 -7.11 -30.79
N THR A 32 -11.29 -6.23 -31.57
CA THR A 32 -12.64 -5.76 -31.34
C THR A 32 -13.63 -6.91 -31.51
N LEU A 33 -14.23 -7.38 -30.43
CA LEU A 33 -15.42 -8.21 -30.47
C LEU A 33 -16.67 -7.34 -30.35
N PRO A 34 -17.74 -7.64 -31.05
CA PRO A 34 -18.97 -6.86 -31.04
C PRO A 34 -19.69 -6.99 -29.71
N LEU A 35 -20.19 -5.87 -29.21
CA LEU A 35 -21.03 -5.73 -28.04
C LEU A 35 -22.37 -6.44 -28.27
N ALA A 36 -22.59 -7.60 -27.70
CA ALA A 36 -23.90 -8.20 -27.55
C ALA A 36 -24.47 -7.85 -26.18
N LEU A 37 -25.41 -6.92 -26.15
CA LEU A 37 -26.29 -6.68 -24.98
C LEU A 37 -27.22 -7.87 -24.81
N ALA A 38 -27.06 -8.65 -23.77
CA ALA A 38 -28.07 -9.60 -23.30
C ALA A 38 -28.06 -9.76 -21.79
N GLY A 39 -29.14 -9.34 -21.16
CA GLY A 39 -29.83 -10.05 -20.08
C GLY A 39 -29.17 -10.14 -18.71
N GLY A 40 -29.92 -9.62 -17.71
CA GLY A 40 -29.60 -9.72 -16.28
C GLY A 40 -29.22 -11.14 -15.85
N GLY A 41 -27.98 -11.30 -15.50
CA GLY A 41 -27.44 -12.46 -14.80
C GLY A 41 -27.55 -12.25 -13.30
N ALA A 42 -28.29 -13.12 -12.63
CA ALA A 42 -28.31 -13.23 -11.18
C ALA A 42 -26.87 -13.31 -10.65
N LEU A 43 -26.57 -12.55 -9.59
CA LEU A 43 -25.37 -12.73 -8.78
C LEU A 43 -25.36 -14.19 -8.30
N ALA A 44 -24.56 -15.03 -8.92
CA ALA A 44 -24.22 -16.32 -8.37
C ALA A 44 -23.48 -16.05 -7.06
N LEU A 45 -24.10 -16.35 -5.92
CA LEU A 45 -23.43 -16.42 -4.63
C LEU A 45 -22.28 -17.43 -4.81
N ALA A 46 -21.06 -16.99 -4.58
CA ALA A 46 -19.90 -17.86 -4.58
C ALA A 46 -20.18 -19.08 -3.69
N ALA A 47 -19.99 -20.27 -4.22
CA ALA A 47 -20.12 -21.49 -3.45
C ALA A 47 -19.17 -21.43 -2.24
N PRO A 48 -19.56 -22.00 -1.08
CA PRO A 48 -18.68 -22.01 0.09
C PRO A 48 -17.36 -22.68 -0.25
N VAL A 49 -16.27 -22.03 0.18
CA VAL A 49 -14.92 -22.56 0.01
C VAL A 49 -14.83 -23.91 0.67
N HIS A 50 -14.60 -24.98 -0.08
CA HIS A 50 -14.24 -26.28 0.47
C HIS A 50 -12.79 -26.18 0.97
N ALA A 51 -12.60 -25.81 2.24
CA ALA A 51 -11.29 -25.80 2.86
C ALA A 51 -10.75 -27.24 2.92
N ASP A 52 -9.45 -27.41 2.69
CA ASP A 52 -8.77 -28.65 2.96
C ASP A 52 -8.96 -29.00 4.47
N PRO A 53 -9.60 -30.12 4.80
CA PRO A 53 -9.89 -30.49 6.19
C PRO A 53 -8.64 -30.68 7.05
N SER A 54 -7.46 -30.75 6.43
CA SER A 54 -6.19 -30.86 7.14
C SER A 54 -5.65 -29.50 7.63
N VAL A 55 -6.23 -28.35 7.20
CA VAL A 55 -5.84 -27.02 7.62
C VAL A 55 -6.74 -26.56 8.77
N THR A 56 -6.15 -26.29 9.94
CA THR A 56 -6.87 -25.74 11.09
C THR A 56 -7.28 -24.29 10.83
N GLY A 57 -8.36 -23.83 11.48
CA GLY A 57 -8.97 -22.53 11.19
C GLY A 57 -7.98 -21.36 11.21
N GLY A 58 -7.92 -20.60 10.13
CA GLY A 58 -7.04 -19.44 9.95
C GLY A 58 -5.65 -19.74 9.40
N GLU A 59 -5.26 -21.00 9.28
CA GLU A 59 -3.95 -21.41 8.78
C GLU A 59 -3.83 -21.26 7.27
N THR A 60 -2.62 -20.93 6.79
CA THR A 60 -2.27 -20.95 5.35
C THR A 60 -1.17 -21.97 5.12
N ARG A 61 -1.41 -22.90 4.18
CA ARG A 61 -0.42 -23.86 3.68
C ARG A 61 -0.06 -23.51 2.24
N THR A 62 1.21 -23.68 1.92
CA THR A 62 1.72 -23.53 0.54
C THR A 62 2.25 -24.87 0.08
N ARG A 63 1.91 -25.25 -1.15
CA ARG A 63 2.43 -26.41 -1.86
C ARG A 63 3.07 -25.95 -3.15
N ASP A 64 4.35 -26.27 -3.33
CA ASP A 64 5.08 -25.98 -4.55
C ASP A 64 4.82 -27.08 -5.58
N VAL A 65 4.53 -26.68 -6.80
CA VAL A 65 4.17 -27.57 -7.93
C VAL A 65 4.98 -27.16 -9.14
N PRO A 66 6.09 -27.89 -9.45
CA PRO A 66 6.79 -27.71 -10.73
C PRO A 66 5.86 -27.98 -11.90
N LEU A 67 5.81 -27.06 -12.88
CA LEU A 67 4.86 -27.16 -13.99
C LEU A 67 5.34 -28.06 -15.13
N ALA A 68 6.62 -28.41 -15.19
CA ALA A 68 7.24 -29.17 -16.27
C ALA A 68 6.51 -30.49 -16.61
N ASP A 69 6.13 -31.23 -15.55
CA ASP A 69 5.56 -32.58 -15.68
C ASP A 69 4.02 -32.60 -15.70
N LEU A 70 3.38 -31.44 -15.66
CA LEU A 70 1.92 -31.35 -15.59
C LEU A 70 1.25 -31.53 -16.96
N PRO A 71 -0.01 -32.03 -16.96
CA PRO A 71 -0.82 -32.09 -18.17
C PRO A 71 -0.95 -30.74 -18.86
N ARG A 72 -0.98 -30.77 -20.20
CA ARG A 72 -1.19 -29.58 -21.03
C ARG A 72 -2.56 -29.60 -21.67
N ARG A 73 -3.31 -28.52 -21.53
CA ARG A 73 -4.61 -28.31 -22.16
C ARG A 73 -4.55 -27.19 -23.19
N ALA A 74 -5.35 -27.29 -24.28
CA ALA A 74 -5.46 -26.19 -25.24
C ALA A 74 -5.98 -24.92 -24.56
N SER A 75 -5.41 -23.75 -24.89
CA SER A 75 -5.83 -22.46 -24.37
C SER A 75 -5.92 -21.45 -25.53
N ASP A 76 -6.65 -20.39 -25.31
CA ASP A 76 -6.79 -19.22 -26.18
C ASP A 76 -5.77 -18.13 -25.88
N GLN A 77 -4.76 -18.43 -25.03
CA GLN A 77 -3.78 -17.46 -24.50
C GLN A 77 -2.43 -17.48 -25.24
N GLY A 78 -2.35 -18.07 -26.41
CA GLY A 78 -1.12 -18.12 -27.22
C GLY A 78 -0.18 -19.30 -26.89
N ALA A 79 -0.41 -20.02 -25.80
CA ALA A 79 0.31 -21.24 -25.45
C ALA A 79 -0.64 -22.26 -24.82
N ARG A 80 -0.15 -23.53 -24.64
CA ARG A 80 -0.94 -24.54 -23.91
C ARG A 80 -0.87 -24.28 -22.41
N ALA A 81 -2.02 -24.35 -21.74
CA ALA A 81 -2.09 -24.20 -20.31
C ALA A 81 -1.58 -25.44 -19.57
N ARG A 82 -0.79 -25.25 -18.52
CA ARG A 82 -0.48 -26.28 -17.53
C ARG A 82 -1.64 -26.41 -16.56
N VAL A 83 -2.03 -27.63 -16.24
CA VAL A 83 -3.22 -27.93 -15.43
C VAL A 83 -2.80 -28.51 -14.08
N ILE A 84 -3.18 -27.88 -12.99
CA ILE A 84 -3.08 -28.39 -11.64
C ILE A 84 -4.46 -28.87 -11.24
N GLU A 85 -4.61 -30.19 -11.05
CA GLU A 85 -5.85 -30.82 -10.58
C GLU A 85 -5.78 -31.10 -9.07
N GLY A 86 -6.94 -31.16 -8.40
CA GLY A 86 -7.02 -31.38 -6.96
C GLY A 86 -6.29 -30.29 -6.16
N ALA A 87 -6.33 -29.07 -6.64
CA ALA A 87 -5.55 -27.98 -6.08
C ALA A 87 -5.98 -27.60 -4.66
N ALA A 88 -7.30 -27.66 -4.37
CA ALA A 88 -7.89 -27.18 -3.13
C ALA A 88 -7.37 -25.77 -2.74
N ALA A 89 -7.15 -24.94 -3.76
CA ALA A 89 -6.47 -23.66 -3.63
C ALA A 89 -7.42 -22.52 -3.27
N THR A 90 -6.90 -21.53 -2.54
CA THR A 90 -7.53 -20.21 -2.41
C THR A 90 -6.77 -19.15 -3.19
N MET A 91 -5.45 -19.32 -3.31
CA MET A 91 -4.57 -18.43 -4.06
C MET A 91 -3.50 -19.23 -4.80
N VAL A 92 -2.90 -18.60 -5.80
CA VAL A 92 -1.74 -19.13 -6.49
C VAL A 92 -0.75 -18.02 -6.80
N GLY A 93 0.53 -18.32 -6.61
CA GLY A 93 1.64 -17.56 -7.15
C GLY A 93 2.46 -18.43 -8.08
N ALA A 94 3.50 -17.87 -8.67
CA ALA A 94 4.48 -18.60 -9.46
C ALA A 94 5.85 -17.96 -9.32
N SER A 95 6.89 -18.79 -9.47
CA SER A 95 8.27 -18.35 -9.61
C SER A 95 8.96 -19.08 -10.75
N TRP A 96 10.05 -18.53 -11.25
CA TRP A 96 10.84 -19.10 -12.33
C TRP A 96 12.32 -18.89 -12.11
N SER A 97 13.13 -19.66 -12.82
CA SER A 97 14.57 -19.46 -12.94
C SER A 97 14.91 -18.94 -14.33
N GLY A 98 15.71 -17.91 -14.44
CA GLY A 98 16.12 -17.35 -15.73
C GLY A 98 15.36 -16.08 -16.12
N ALA A 99 15.14 -15.88 -17.42
CA ALA A 99 14.50 -14.67 -17.92
C ALA A 99 13.00 -14.64 -17.62
N GLU A 100 12.48 -13.43 -17.39
CA GLU A 100 11.09 -13.16 -17.09
C GLU A 100 10.17 -13.52 -18.26
N PRO A 101 9.00 -14.17 -18.01
CA PRO A 101 7.96 -14.34 -19.03
C PRO A 101 7.33 -13.00 -19.44
N ASP A 102 7.07 -12.81 -20.76
CA ASP A 102 6.34 -11.64 -21.26
C ASP A 102 4.85 -11.69 -20.90
N VAL A 103 4.30 -12.90 -20.80
CA VAL A 103 2.90 -13.16 -20.46
C VAL A 103 2.85 -14.26 -19.41
N LEU A 104 2.19 -13.99 -18.31
CA LEU A 104 1.87 -14.98 -17.30
C LEU A 104 0.42 -14.79 -16.87
N ARG A 105 -0.40 -15.83 -17.10
CA ARG A 105 -1.84 -15.77 -16.83
C ARG A 105 -2.33 -17.01 -16.09
N VAL A 106 -3.38 -16.80 -15.32
CA VAL A 106 -4.01 -17.85 -14.53
C VAL A 106 -5.52 -17.78 -14.64
N ARG A 107 -6.17 -18.92 -14.48
CA ARG A 107 -7.58 -19.05 -14.15
C ARG A 107 -7.79 -20.25 -13.26
N GLY A 108 -8.90 -20.26 -12.51
CA GLY A 108 -9.26 -21.36 -11.62
C GLY A 108 -10.75 -21.69 -11.69
N ARG A 109 -11.10 -22.87 -11.21
CA ARG A 109 -12.50 -23.24 -10.99
C ARG A 109 -12.64 -24.20 -9.81
N ALA A 110 -13.75 -24.15 -9.13
CA ALA A 110 -14.18 -25.22 -8.24
C ALA A 110 -14.70 -26.41 -9.04
N SER A 111 -14.70 -27.59 -8.43
CA SER A 111 -15.19 -28.82 -9.05
C SER A 111 -16.63 -28.66 -9.56
N GLY A 112 -16.83 -28.90 -10.84
CA GLY A 112 -18.14 -28.77 -11.50
C GLY A 112 -18.61 -27.33 -11.76
N ALA A 113 -17.79 -26.31 -11.45
CA ALA A 113 -18.10 -24.91 -11.74
C ALA A 113 -17.48 -24.45 -13.07
N GLU A 114 -17.95 -23.29 -13.55
CA GLU A 114 -17.36 -22.64 -14.70
C GLU A 114 -15.98 -22.04 -14.34
N TRP A 115 -15.10 -21.95 -15.36
CA TRP A 115 -13.82 -21.28 -15.21
C TRP A 115 -14.00 -19.79 -14.93
N THR A 116 -13.14 -19.23 -14.07
CA THR A 116 -12.95 -17.78 -14.04
C THR A 116 -12.43 -17.29 -15.39
N SER A 117 -12.56 -16.00 -15.66
CA SER A 117 -11.81 -15.38 -16.75
C SER A 117 -10.32 -15.49 -16.49
N TRP A 118 -9.51 -15.56 -17.56
CA TRP A 118 -8.06 -15.39 -17.44
C TRP A 118 -7.71 -14.00 -16.89
N PHE A 119 -6.81 -13.93 -15.95
CA PHE A 119 -6.24 -12.68 -15.49
C PHE A 119 -4.71 -12.77 -15.41
N PRO A 120 -4.02 -11.66 -15.63
CA PRO A 120 -2.56 -11.62 -15.54
C PRO A 120 -2.10 -11.86 -14.10
N LEU A 121 -0.97 -12.52 -13.95
CA LEU A 121 -0.17 -12.49 -12.74
C LEU A 121 0.86 -11.38 -12.90
N GLU A 122 0.98 -10.51 -11.91
CA GLU A 122 1.92 -9.39 -11.92
C GLU A 122 3.23 -9.80 -11.26
N ILE A 123 4.33 -9.29 -11.79
CA ILE A 123 5.66 -9.55 -11.25
C ILE A 123 5.74 -8.94 -9.86
N ALA A 124 6.18 -9.74 -8.88
CA ALA A 124 6.51 -9.25 -7.56
C ALA A 124 7.82 -8.48 -7.63
N GLU A 125 7.86 -7.32 -7.00
CA GLU A 125 9.09 -6.53 -6.95
C GLU A 125 10.01 -7.03 -5.84
N ASP A 126 11.31 -6.99 -6.13
CA ASP A 126 12.31 -7.34 -5.13
C ASP A 126 12.32 -6.32 -3.99
N PRO A 127 12.46 -6.74 -2.73
CA PRO A 127 12.82 -5.83 -1.66
C PRO A 127 14.22 -5.28 -1.90
N GLU A 128 14.45 -4.02 -1.54
CA GLU A 128 15.72 -3.30 -1.73
C GLU A 128 16.96 -4.01 -1.13
N ASP A 129 16.74 -5.06 -0.33
CA ASP A 129 17.74 -5.78 0.46
C ASP A 129 17.77 -7.30 0.19
N GLY A 130 17.06 -7.82 -0.79
CA GLY A 130 16.90 -9.26 -1.05
C GLY A 130 17.40 -9.76 -2.39
N ALA A 131 17.64 -11.06 -2.47
CA ALA A 131 17.94 -11.74 -3.74
C ALA A 131 16.69 -11.82 -4.61
N SER A 132 16.82 -11.41 -5.86
CA SER A 132 15.76 -11.50 -6.86
C SER A 132 15.36 -12.96 -7.11
N LEU A 133 14.17 -13.32 -6.63
CA LEU A 133 13.45 -14.48 -7.15
C LEU A 133 12.52 -13.96 -8.25
N GLY A 134 12.71 -14.39 -9.48
CA GLY A 134 11.69 -14.17 -10.51
C GLY A 134 10.38 -14.77 -10.01
N ALA A 135 9.44 -13.95 -9.58
CA ALA A 135 8.18 -14.39 -8.99
C ALA A 135 7.06 -13.39 -9.27
N VAL A 136 5.83 -13.82 -9.07
CA VAL A 136 4.64 -12.98 -9.19
C VAL A 136 4.03 -12.66 -7.83
N GLU A 137 3.21 -11.61 -7.78
CA GLU A 137 2.25 -11.38 -6.69
C GLU A 137 1.22 -12.52 -6.62
N PRO A 138 0.79 -12.95 -5.42
CA PRO A 138 -0.14 -14.05 -5.28
C PRO A 138 -1.57 -13.64 -5.68
N ALA A 139 -2.19 -14.41 -6.53
CA ALA A 139 -3.52 -14.14 -7.05
C ALA A 139 -4.60 -14.95 -6.34
N TRP A 140 -5.65 -14.28 -5.86
CA TRP A 140 -6.84 -14.91 -5.29
C TRP A 140 -7.67 -15.60 -6.37
N LEU A 141 -7.97 -16.88 -6.17
CA LEU A 141 -8.82 -17.70 -7.05
C LEU A 141 -10.19 -18.00 -6.47
N GLY A 142 -10.38 -17.79 -5.16
CA GLY A 142 -11.49 -18.38 -4.42
C GLY A 142 -11.25 -19.86 -4.15
N ALA A 143 -12.32 -20.65 -4.05
CA ALA A 143 -12.20 -22.10 -4.01
C ALA A 143 -11.86 -22.60 -5.41
N ALA A 144 -10.66 -23.13 -5.63
CA ALA A 144 -10.24 -23.67 -6.90
C ALA A 144 -9.69 -25.11 -6.73
N ASP A 145 -10.38 -26.06 -7.33
CA ASP A 145 -9.94 -27.46 -7.41
C ASP A 145 -9.09 -27.71 -8.66
N GLU A 146 -9.31 -26.92 -9.71
CA GLU A 146 -8.49 -26.93 -10.91
C GLU A 146 -7.95 -25.52 -11.17
N ILE A 147 -6.67 -25.45 -11.54
CA ILE A 147 -5.97 -24.21 -11.91
C ILE A 147 -5.34 -24.43 -13.29
N GLU A 148 -5.43 -23.44 -14.14
CA GLU A 148 -4.68 -23.38 -15.40
C GLU A 148 -3.74 -22.18 -15.40
N LEU A 149 -2.46 -22.42 -15.75
CA LEU A 149 -1.43 -21.40 -15.92
C LEU A 149 -0.88 -21.44 -17.34
N VAL A 150 -0.61 -20.26 -17.88
CA VAL A 150 0.08 -20.06 -19.17
C VAL A 150 1.22 -19.09 -18.96
N ALA A 151 2.41 -19.46 -19.46
CA ALA A 151 3.56 -18.56 -19.50
C ALA A 151 4.15 -18.54 -20.93
N VAL A 152 4.40 -17.33 -21.44
CA VAL A 152 4.96 -17.12 -22.78
C VAL A 152 6.13 -16.14 -22.69
N ARG A 153 7.22 -16.43 -23.40
CA ARG A 153 8.36 -15.54 -23.59
C ARG A 153 8.79 -15.59 -25.04
N ASP A 154 8.92 -14.43 -25.70
CA ASP A 154 9.25 -14.31 -27.13
C ASP A 154 8.34 -15.16 -28.06
N GLY A 155 7.06 -15.34 -27.66
CA GLY A 155 6.08 -16.15 -28.39
C GLY A 155 6.14 -17.65 -28.14
N GLU A 156 7.08 -18.13 -27.33
CA GLU A 156 7.25 -19.53 -26.97
C GLU A 156 6.66 -19.87 -25.59
N ASP A 157 6.13 -21.09 -25.44
CA ASP A 157 5.63 -21.63 -24.17
C ASP A 157 6.80 -21.92 -23.21
N VAL A 158 6.95 -21.14 -22.15
CA VAL A 158 7.96 -21.32 -21.11
C VAL A 158 7.39 -21.82 -19.78
N SER A 159 6.19 -22.37 -19.79
CA SER A 159 5.53 -22.88 -18.57
C SER A 159 6.34 -23.96 -17.84
N ASP A 160 7.23 -24.66 -18.54
CA ASP A 160 8.10 -25.71 -17.97
C ASP A 160 9.18 -25.13 -17.03
N GLU A 161 9.47 -23.84 -17.16
CA GLU A 161 10.46 -23.15 -16.31
C GLU A 161 9.88 -22.68 -14.99
N LEU A 162 8.55 -22.83 -14.78
CA LEU A 162 7.84 -22.30 -13.63
C LEU A 162 7.57 -23.34 -12.56
N THR A 163 7.59 -22.85 -11.31
CA THR A 163 6.99 -23.52 -10.16
C THR A 163 5.78 -22.72 -9.69
N ALA A 164 4.61 -23.35 -9.66
CA ALA A 164 3.43 -22.75 -9.06
C ALA A 164 3.45 -22.95 -7.55
N HIS A 165 3.12 -21.89 -6.81
CA HIS A 165 2.92 -21.91 -5.36
C HIS A 165 1.42 -21.89 -5.08
N VAL A 166 0.88 -23.04 -4.74
CA VAL A 166 -0.56 -23.22 -4.48
C VAL A 166 -0.81 -23.02 -2.98
N LEU A 167 -1.58 -21.99 -2.66
CA LEU A 167 -1.91 -21.66 -1.27
C LEU A 167 -3.34 -22.08 -0.94
N THR A 168 -3.47 -22.75 0.19
CA THR A 168 -4.76 -23.07 0.81
C THR A 168 -4.85 -22.35 2.14
N THR A 169 -5.74 -21.39 2.26
CA THR A 169 -6.02 -20.66 3.51
C THR A 169 -7.40 -21.05 3.98
N SER A 170 -7.53 -21.55 5.22
CA SER A 170 -8.85 -21.87 5.77
C SER A 170 -9.49 -20.64 6.43
N PRO A 171 -10.83 -20.53 6.38
CA PRO A 171 -11.53 -19.54 7.19
C PRO A 171 -11.41 -19.86 8.67
N ARG A 172 -11.38 -18.85 9.53
CA ARG A 172 -11.52 -19.03 10.99
C ARG A 172 -12.98 -19.34 11.35
N GLU A 173 -13.20 -19.90 12.54
CA GLU A 173 -14.57 -20.24 12.98
C GLU A 173 -15.50 -19.03 12.95
N GLU A 174 -15.02 -17.87 13.41
CA GLU A 174 -15.77 -16.62 13.40
C GLU A 174 -16.08 -16.07 12.00
N GLU A 175 -15.40 -16.55 10.97
CA GLU A 175 -15.60 -16.19 9.56
C GLU A 175 -16.62 -17.10 8.87
N LYS A 176 -16.81 -18.34 9.36
CA LYS A 176 -17.70 -19.33 8.76
C LYS A 176 -19.18 -18.95 8.84
N ASP A 177 -19.58 -18.25 9.88
CA ASP A 177 -20.99 -17.86 10.12
C ASP A 177 -21.45 -16.64 9.31
N GLY A 178 -20.65 -16.20 8.31
CA GLY A 178 -20.97 -15.00 7.54
C GLY A 178 -21.00 -13.73 8.40
N ALA A 179 -20.38 -13.78 9.58
CA ALA A 179 -20.32 -12.65 10.49
C ALA A 179 -19.69 -11.46 9.76
N ALA A 180 -20.54 -10.49 9.44
CA ALA A 180 -20.14 -9.30 8.71
C ALA A 180 -18.93 -8.65 9.42
N PRO A 181 -18.03 -7.97 8.69
CA PRO A 181 -16.89 -7.21 9.24
C PRO A 181 -17.22 -6.26 10.38
N SER A 182 -18.52 -5.94 10.60
CA SER A 182 -18.98 -5.22 11.79
C SER A 182 -18.76 -6.01 13.11
N ALA A 183 -18.66 -7.34 13.07
CA ALA A 183 -18.26 -8.15 14.23
C ALA A 183 -16.74 -8.12 14.39
N LEU A 184 -15.98 -8.27 13.31
CA LEU A 184 -14.51 -8.07 13.28
C LEU A 184 -14.13 -6.64 13.68
N MET A 185 -14.90 -5.63 13.24
CA MET A 185 -14.75 -4.25 13.70
C MET A 185 -15.07 -4.08 15.20
N ARG A 186 -16.11 -4.74 15.71
CA ARG A 186 -16.44 -4.72 17.15
C ARG A 186 -15.42 -5.48 17.98
N MET A 187 -14.83 -6.54 17.46
CA MET A 187 -13.71 -7.25 18.11
C MET A 187 -12.43 -6.39 18.09
N SER A 188 -12.16 -5.66 17.01
CA SER A 188 -11.04 -4.72 16.93
C SER A 188 -11.19 -3.56 17.94
N THR A 189 -12.39 -3.03 18.15
CA THR A 189 -12.65 -2.03 19.19
C THR A 189 -12.68 -2.62 20.61
N ARG A 190 -12.87 -3.95 20.75
CA ARG A 190 -12.88 -4.64 22.05
C ARG A 190 -11.53 -5.26 22.40
N ALA A 191 -10.72 -5.66 21.40
CA ALA A 191 -9.33 -6.13 21.58
C ALA A 191 -8.33 -5.00 21.85
N VAL A 192 -8.77 -3.74 21.84
CA VAL A 192 -8.06 -2.58 22.39
C VAL A 192 -8.16 -2.57 23.93
N ALA A 193 -8.08 -3.74 24.56
CA ALA A 193 -8.00 -3.85 26.01
C ALA A 193 -6.53 -3.88 26.44
N ALA A 194 -6.13 -2.81 27.11
CA ALA A 194 -5.01 -2.74 28.03
C ALA A 194 -3.61 -3.04 27.44
N GLY A 195 -3.05 -2.12 26.68
CA GLY A 195 -1.61 -2.07 26.41
C GLY A 195 -1.20 -1.33 25.14
N ASP A 196 -1.94 -1.51 24.01
CA ASP A 196 -1.55 -1.01 22.69
C ASP A 196 -2.61 -0.13 21.99
N ALA A 197 -3.53 0.45 22.72
CA ALA A 197 -4.50 1.38 22.16
C ALA A 197 -3.85 2.75 21.86
N VAL A 198 -2.97 2.79 20.88
CA VAL A 198 -2.65 4.04 20.21
C VAL A 198 -3.86 4.44 19.41
N GLU A 199 -4.71 5.31 19.95
CA GLU A 199 -5.76 5.96 19.18
C GLU A 199 -5.07 6.73 18.07
N LEU A 200 -5.43 6.43 16.81
CA LEU A 200 -4.69 6.89 15.62
C LEU A 200 -4.82 8.39 15.35
N GLY A 201 -5.50 9.10 16.24
CA GLY A 201 -5.69 10.54 16.15
C GLY A 201 -6.80 10.96 15.17
N PRO A 202 -7.08 12.27 15.13
CA PRO A 202 -8.17 12.80 14.34
C PRO A 202 -7.92 12.62 12.84
N GLY A 203 -8.97 12.25 12.11
CA GLY A 203 -8.91 12.03 10.65
C GLY A 203 -8.42 10.65 10.24
N ALA A 204 -7.98 9.80 11.16
CA ALA A 204 -7.71 8.40 10.86
C ALA A 204 -9.01 7.70 10.46
N PRO A 205 -9.03 6.94 9.36
CA PRO A 205 -10.16 6.10 9.02
C PRO A 205 -10.25 4.92 10.01
N THR A 206 -11.42 4.27 10.04
CA THR A 206 -11.53 2.99 10.75
C THR A 206 -10.70 1.94 10.00
N ILE A 207 -9.79 1.28 10.72
CA ILE A 207 -8.86 0.28 10.17
C ILE A 207 -9.03 -1.03 10.93
N VAL A 208 -9.21 -2.13 10.21
CA VAL A 208 -9.19 -3.49 10.75
C VAL A 208 -7.75 -3.85 11.07
N ARG A 209 -7.46 -4.07 12.36
CA ARG A 209 -6.11 -4.35 12.85
C ARG A 209 -5.67 -5.76 12.48
N ARG A 210 -4.35 -6.00 12.49
CA ARG A 210 -3.73 -7.29 12.17
C ARG A 210 -4.30 -8.44 13.00
N SER A 211 -4.49 -8.24 14.30
CA SER A 211 -5.10 -9.24 15.19
C SER A 211 -6.54 -9.59 14.80
N ALA A 212 -7.31 -8.62 14.26
CA ALA A 212 -8.70 -8.84 13.88
C ALA A 212 -8.86 -9.63 12.59
N TRP A 213 -7.97 -9.46 11.60
CA TRP A 213 -7.98 -10.30 10.40
C TRP A 213 -7.12 -11.58 10.54
N GLY A 214 -6.48 -11.77 11.71
CA GLY A 214 -5.78 -12.99 12.05
C GLY A 214 -4.41 -13.13 11.42
N ALA A 215 -3.61 -12.04 11.40
CA ALA A 215 -2.21 -12.13 11.02
C ALA A 215 -1.47 -13.14 11.89
N ASP A 216 -0.67 -13.98 11.26
CA ASP A 216 0.28 -14.84 11.97
C ASP A 216 1.56 -14.06 12.21
N GLU A 217 1.66 -13.44 13.39
CA GLU A 217 2.80 -12.62 13.77
C GLU A 217 4.10 -13.43 13.95
N SER A 218 4.04 -14.75 13.95
CA SER A 218 5.23 -15.62 13.99
C SER A 218 5.99 -15.61 12.66
N LEU A 219 5.34 -15.20 11.57
CA LEU A 219 5.93 -15.09 10.22
C LEU A 219 6.68 -13.79 10.00
N VAL A 220 6.52 -12.81 10.90
CA VAL A 220 6.91 -11.43 10.67
C VAL A 220 8.32 -11.15 11.17
N GLY A 221 9.16 -10.59 10.30
CA GLY A 221 10.51 -10.13 10.62
C GLY A 221 10.56 -8.67 11.09
N SER A 222 11.75 -8.12 11.22
CA SER A 222 11.95 -6.72 11.60
C SER A 222 11.61 -5.78 10.46
N VAL A 223 10.94 -4.67 10.79
CA VAL A 223 10.65 -3.58 9.85
C VAL A 223 11.24 -2.26 10.34
N SER A 224 11.59 -1.40 9.41
CA SER A 224 12.15 -0.08 9.69
C SER A 224 11.10 1.03 9.48
N SER A 225 11.37 2.20 10.05
CA SER A 225 10.56 3.40 9.82
C SER A 225 11.42 4.53 9.25
N ALA A 226 10.84 5.26 8.28
CA ALA A 226 11.46 6.44 7.69
C ALA A 226 11.33 7.67 8.59
N SER A 227 12.20 8.65 8.35
CA SER A 227 12.20 9.93 9.08
C SER A 227 11.08 10.88 8.65
N GLU A 228 10.43 10.63 7.51
CA GLU A 228 9.34 11.44 6.98
C GLU A 228 8.46 10.62 6.03
N LEU A 229 7.27 11.14 5.72
CA LEU A 229 6.43 10.66 4.62
C LEU A 229 6.39 11.71 3.51
N ARG A 230 6.68 11.31 2.28
CA ARG A 230 6.63 12.17 1.10
C ARG A 230 5.40 11.93 0.24
N ALA A 231 4.96 10.67 0.12
CA ALA A 231 3.90 10.30 -0.82
C ALA A 231 3.10 9.08 -0.38
N VAL A 232 1.96 8.88 -1.04
CA VAL A 232 1.18 7.64 -1.02
C VAL A 232 1.23 7.03 -2.40
N VAL A 233 1.60 5.75 -2.48
CA VAL A 233 1.63 4.95 -3.71
C VAL A 233 0.37 4.08 -3.76
N VAL A 234 -0.33 4.15 -4.89
CA VAL A 234 -1.57 3.39 -5.11
C VAL A 234 -1.28 2.14 -5.90
N HIS A 235 -1.69 1.00 -5.36
CA HIS A 235 -1.50 -0.33 -5.94
C HIS A 235 -2.81 -1.09 -6.10
N HIS A 236 -2.73 -2.24 -6.76
CA HIS A 236 -3.68 -3.33 -6.67
C HIS A 236 -2.94 -4.66 -6.38
N THR A 237 -3.67 -5.70 -5.95
CA THR A 237 -3.05 -6.98 -5.59
C THR A 237 -3.04 -8.02 -6.71
N ALA A 238 -3.54 -7.68 -7.91
CA ALA A 238 -3.59 -8.55 -9.09
C ALA A 238 -4.23 -9.94 -8.85
N GLY A 239 -5.37 -10.00 -8.19
CA GLY A 239 -6.16 -11.21 -7.98
C GLY A 239 -7.57 -11.10 -8.54
N SER A 240 -8.40 -12.14 -8.35
CA SER A 240 -9.81 -12.11 -8.74
C SER A 240 -10.57 -11.00 -8.03
N ASN A 241 -11.45 -10.32 -8.77
CA ASN A 241 -12.40 -9.35 -8.20
C ASN A 241 -13.63 -10.02 -7.58
N SER A 242 -13.79 -11.35 -7.74
CA SER A 242 -14.93 -12.12 -7.26
C SER A 242 -14.62 -12.75 -5.91
N TYR A 243 -14.80 -11.98 -4.84
CA TYR A 243 -14.72 -12.44 -3.47
C TYR A 243 -15.81 -11.77 -2.61
N ALA A 244 -16.29 -12.47 -1.59
CA ALA A 244 -17.21 -11.92 -0.62
C ALA A 244 -16.46 -11.08 0.43
N LYS A 245 -17.17 -10.23 1.15
CA LYS A 245 -16.55 -9.40 2.19
C LYS A 245 -15.92 -10.24 3.31
N ALA A 246 -16.50 -11.40 3.58
CA ALA A 246 -16.01 -12.35 4.58
C ALA A 246 -14.68 -13.01 4.17
N ASP A 247 -14.34 -13.04 2.87
CA ASP A 247 -13.12 -13.65 2.37
C ASP A 247 -11.89 -12.76 2.55
N ALA A 248 -12.09 -11.44 2.77
CA ALA A 248 -10.97 -10.50 2.82
C ALA A 248 -9.90 -10.83 3.87
N PRO A 249 -10.24 -11.26 5.12
CA PRO A 249 -9.23 -11.72 6.08
C PRO A 249 -8.43 -12.92 5.58
N GLN A 250 -9.09 -13.84 4.86
CA GLN A 250 -8.45 -15.02 4.29
C GLN A 250 -7.47 -14.63 3.15
N LEU A 251 -7.83 -13.65 2.29
CA LEU A 251 -6.94 -13.09 1.30
C LEU A 251 -5.69 -12.49 1.96
N LEU A 252 -5.86 -11.72 3.01
CA LEU A 252 -4.76 -11.08 3.73
C LEU A 252 -3.79 -12.10 4.33
N ARG A 253 -4.29 -13.18 4.93
CA ARG A 253 -3.45 -14.27 5.46
C ARG A 253 -2.70 -15.00 4.36
N GLY A 254 -3.33 -15.20 3.21
CA GLY A 254 -2.68 -15.76 2.02
C GLY A 254 -1.53 -14.88 1.53
N ILE A 255 -1.77 -13.58 1.36
CA ILE A 255 -0.75 -12.60 0.96
C ILE A 255 0.39 -12.57 1.99
N LEU A 256 0.10 -12.50 3.30
CA LEU A 256 1.12 -12.52 4.35
C LEU A 256 2.00 -13.77 4.24
N SER A 257 1.38 -14.94 4.14
CA SER A 257 2.11 -16.21 4.04
C SER A 257 2.98 -16.27 2.79
N TYR A 258 2.48 -15.79 1.66
CA TYR A 258 3.23 -15.78 0.40
C TYR A 258 4.42 -14.82 0.46
N HIS A 259 4.19 -13.57 0.88
CA HIS A 259 5.26 -12.57 0.98
C HIS A 259 6.36 -13.01 1.95
N THR A 260 6.01 -13.66 3.06
CA THR A 260 7.00 -14.06 4.07
C THR A 260 7.67 -15.39 3.75
N LYS A 261 6.91 -16.44 3.35
CA LYS A 261 7.44 -17.79 3.18
C LYS A 261 7.97 -18.05 1.77
N THR A 262 7.34 -17.46 0.75
CA THR A 262 7.71 -17.70 -0.66
C THR A 262 8.67 -16.63 -1.15
N LEU A 263 8.36 -15.34 -0.94
CA LEU A 263 9.23 -14.25 -1.37
C LEU A 263 10.33 -13.92 -0.36
N GLY A 264 10.23 -14.41 0.90
CA GLY A 264 11.24 -14.15 1.93
C GLY A 264 11.19 -12.74 2.52
N TRP A 265 10.10 -11.98 2.29
CA TRP A 265 9.96 -10.64 2.82
C TRP A 265 9.70 -10.65 4.32
N ALA A 266 10.05 -9.55 4.99
CA ALA A 266 9.86 -9.43 6.44
C ALA A 266 8.37 -9.38 6.86
N ASP A 267 7.45 -9.02 5.97
CA ASP A 267 6.00 -8.92 6.22
C ASP A 267 5.27 -8.68 4.89
N ILE A 268 3.95 -8.46 4.92
CA ILE A 268 3.20 -7.92 3.78
C ILE A 268 3.91 -6.67 3.25
N GLY A 269 4.08 -6.58 1.92
CA GLY A 269 4.76 -5.46 1.28
C GLY A 269 4.03 -4.14 1.46
N TYR A 270 2.70 -4.15 1.42
CA TYR A 270 1.85 -2.96 1.50
C TYR A 270 1.63 -2.48 2.92
N ASN A 271 1.67 -1.16 3.15
CA ASN A 271 1.38 -0.59 4.48
C ASN A 271 -0.10 -0.78 4.88
N LEU A 272 -1.02 -0.59 3.94
CA LEU A 272 -2.45 -0.82 4.12
C LEU A 272 -3.05 -1.50 2.88
N LEU A 273 -4.10 -2.29 3.11
CA LEU A 273 -4.89 -2.89 2.04
C LEU A 273 -6.34 -2.43 2.15
N VAL A 274 -7.04 -2.45 1.02
CA VAL A 274 -8.44 -2.02 0.91
C VAL A 274 -9.21 -3.07 0.13
N ASP A 275 -10.32 -3.57 0.67
CA ASP A 275 -11.19 -4.48 -0.07
C ASP A 275 -12.12 -3.73 -1.04
N ARG A 276 -12.75 -4.48 -1.95
CA ARG A 276 -13.72 -3.92 -2.91
C ARG A 276 -14.92 -3.23 -2.24
N TYR A 277 -15.16 -3.49 -0.96
CA TYR A 277 -16.26 -2.93 -0.15
C TYR A 277 -15.84 -1.65 0.58
N GLY A 278 -14.57 -1.25 0.50
CA GLY A 278 -14.01 -0.07 1.14
C GLY A 278 -13.60 -0.28 2.59
N THR A 279 -13.47 -1.52 3.05
CA THR A 279 -12.87 -1.82 4.35
C THR A 279 -11.36 -1.66 4.25
N ILE A 280 -10.76 -0.97 5.21
CA ILE A 280 -9.33 -0.71 5.27
C ILE A 280 -8.71 -1.66 6.29
N TYR A 281 -7.61 -2.28 5.92
CA TYR A 281 -6.87 -3.25 6.74
C TYR A 281 -5.45 -2.77 6.98
N GLU A 282 -4.96 -2.99 8.22
CA GLU A 282 -3.55 -2.86 8.53
C GLU A 282 -2.79 -3.99 7.82
N GLY A 283 -1.85 -3.63 6.95
CA GLY A 283 -0.96 -4.55 6.26
C GLY A 283 0.33 -4.73 7.04
N ARG A 284 1.42 -4.07 6.61
CA ARG A 284 2.74 -4.15 7.24
C ARG A 284 2.71 -3.63 8.68
N HIS A 285 3.29 -4.40 9.61
CA HIS A 285 3.30 -4.06 11.04
C HIS A 285 4.24 -2.89 11.38
N GLY A 286 4.38 -2.55 12.65
CA GLY A 286 5.32 -1.54 13.15
C GLY A 286 4.68 -0.26 13.65
N GLY A 287 3.39 -0.07 13.44
CA GLY A 287 2.60 1.05 13.97
C GLY A 287 2.06 1.97 12.89
N LEU A 288 0.75 2.05 12.84
CA LEU A 288 0.01 2.79 11.80
C LEU A 288 0.29 4.30 11.78
N HIS A 289 0.65 4.91 12.90
CA HIS A 289 1.00 6.34 13.00
C HIS A 289 2.44 6.65 12.59
N LYS A 290 3.28 5.62 12.40
CA LYS A 290 4.66 5.77 11.94
C LYS A 290 4.74 5.71 10.42
N HIS A 291 5.90 6.06 9.88
CA HIS A 291 6.23 5.97 8.45
C HIS A 291 6.98 4.66 8.21
N ILE A 292 6.29 3.53 8.40
CA ILE A 292 6.88 2.20 8.20
C ILE A 292 7.26 2.04 6.74
N ILE A 293 8.51 1.63 6.50
CA ILE A 293 9.03 1.36 5.16
C ILE A 293 8.38 0.08 4.64
N GLY A 294 7.73 0.18 3.48
CA GLY A 294 7.08 -0.94 2.79
C GLY A 294 8.06 -1.77 1.95
N ALA A 295 7.52 -2.73 1.22
CA ALA A 295 8.17 -3.46 0.13
C ALA A 295 7.15 -3.55 -1.02
N HIS A 296 6.90 -2.43 -1.72
CA HIS A 296 5.82 -2.29 -2.68
C HIS A 296 6.14 -1.39 -3.89
N ALA A 297 7.29 -0.72 -3.89
CA ALA A 297 7.75 0.14 -4.99
C ALA A 297 9.28 0.24 -4.91
N TYR A 298 9.97 -0.61 -5.66
CA TYR A 298 11.44 -0.70 -5.64
C TYR A 298 12.10 0.66 -5.91
N GLY A 299 13.01 1.07 -5.02
CA GLY A 299 13.66 2.39 -5.04
C GLY A 299 12.83 3.52 -4.44
N PHE A 300 11.53 3.29 -4.13
CA PHE A 300 10.61 4.32 -3.67
C PHE A 300 9.85 3.96 -2.39
N ASN A 301 10.30 2.93 -1.66
CA ASN A 301 9.66 2.46 -0.43
C ASN A 301 9.88 3.39 0.77
N THR A 302 11.09 3.93 0.95
CA THR A 302 11.57 4.54 2.21
C THR A 302 10.70 5.70 2.70
N PHE A 303 10.20 6.56 1.82
CA PHE A 303 9.41 7.74 2.18
C PHE A 303 7.98 7.68 1.66
N SER A 304 7.48 6.50 1.32
CA SER A 304 6.13 6.31 0.82
C SER A 304 5.27 5.44 1.76
N CYS A 305 3.97 5.50 1.51
CA CYS A 305 3.00 4.61 2.11
C CYS A 305 2.24 3.90 0.98
N GLY A 306 2.46 2.60 0.83
CA GLY A 306 1.76 1.77 -0.15
C GLY A 306 0.35 1.42 0.31
N VAL A 307 -0.63 1.72 -0.53
CA VAL A 307 -2.04 1.36 -0.31
C VAL A 307 -2.51 0.53 -1.48
N SER A 308 -2.77 -0.76 -1.23
CA SER A 308 -3.17 -1.71 -2.26
C SER A 308 -4.66 -2.01 -2.20
N VAL A 309 -5.35 -1.90 -3.34
CA VAL A 309 -6.76 -2.33 -3.47
C VAL A 309 -6.79 -3.79 -3.91
N MET A 310 -7.44 -4.65 -3.14
CA MET A 310 -7.53 -6.08 -3.45
C MET A 310 -8.32 -6.32 -4.73
N GLY A 311 -7.73 -7.02 -5.70
CA GLY A 311 -8.28 -7.35 -7.00
C GLY A 311 -7.43 -6.86 -8.16
N THR A 312 -7.92 -7.08 -9.39
CA THR A 312 -7.29 -6.65 -10.66
C THR A 312 -8.12 -5.56 -11.33
N PHE A 313 -7.52 -4.41 -11.63
CA PHE A 313 -8.23 -3.25 -12.18
C PHE A 313 -7.69 -2.79 -13.53
N THR A 314 -7.28 -3.74 -14.35
CA THR A 314 -6.81 -3.48 -15.73
C THR A 314 -7.97 -3.10 -16.65
N SER A 315 -9.09 -3.84 -16.62
CA SER A 315 -10.23 -3.64 -17.50
C SER A 315 -11.42 -2.90 -16.84
N SER A 316 -11.53 -2.92 -15.52
CA SER A 316 -12.58 -2.25 -14.76
C SER A 316 -12.01 -1.51 -13.56
N ALA A 317 -12.54 -0.31 -13.27
CA ALA A 317 -12.11 0.46 -12.11
C ALA A 317 -12.61 -0.18 -10.80
N PRO A 318 -11.90 0.05 -9.67
CA PRO A 318 -12.41 -0.34 -8.36
C PRO A 318 -13.77 0.29 -8.07
N PRO A 319 -14.61 -0.36 -7.25
CA PRO A 319 -15.83 0.26 -6.73
C PRO A 319 -15.53 1.60 -6.02
N SER A 320 -16.48 2.53 -6.08
CA SER A 320 -16.34 3.86 -5.46
C SER A 320 -16.05 3.81 -3.97
N ALA A 321 -16.53 2.78 -3.27
CA ALA A 321 -16.25 2.53 -1.86
C ALA A 321 -14.73 2.31 -1.61
N ALA A 322 -14.08 1.51 -2.45
CA ALA A 322 -12.64 1.27 -2.36
C ALA A 322 -11.83 2.55 -2.70
N ILE A 323 -12.21 3.26 -3.77
CA ILE A 323 -11.59 4.55 -4.12
C ILE A 323 -11.70 5.54 -2.96
N SER A 324 -12.87 5.67 -2.35
CA SER A 324 -13.09 6.54 -1.19
C SER A 324 -12.26 6.12 0.03
N ALA A 325 -12.05 4.82 0.23
CA ALA A 325 -11.21 4.33 1.32
C ALA A 325 -9.73 4.69 1.09
N VAL A 326 -9.20 4.52 -0.11
CA VAL A 326 -7.83 4.96 -0.47
C VAL A 326 -7.67 6.47 -0.25
N GLN A 327 -8.66 7.29 -0.65
CA GLN A 327 -8.65 8.74 -0.41
C GLN A 327 -8.59 9.09 1.08
N LYS A 328 -9.35 8.39 1.93
CA LYS A 328 -9.33 8.59 3.40
C LYS A 328 -7.96 8.25 3.99
N VAL A 329 -7.35 7.13 3.55
CA VAL A 329 -5.99 6.76 3.97
C VAL A 329 -4.98 7.81 3.52
N ALA A 330 -5.02 8.22 2.26
CA ALA A 330 -4.12 9.24 1.73
C ALA A 330 -4.27 10.59 2.46
N ALA A 331 -5.50 11.00 2.74
CA ALA A 331 -5.76 12.21 3.51
C ALA A 331 -5.17 12.11 4.91
N TRP A 332 -5.44 11.03 5.63
CA TRP A 332 -4.88 10.81 6.96
C TRP A 332 -3.35 10.79 6.96
N LYS A 333 -2.73 10.03 6.07
CA LYS A 333 -1.27 9.90 6.00
C LYS A 333 -0.58 11.19 5.57
N LEU A 334 -0.98 11.80 4.46
CA LEU A 334 -0.32 12.99 3.92
C LEU A 334 -0.58 14.23 4.78
N LEU A 335 -1.84 14.47 5.15
CA LEU A 335 -2.20 15.65 5.94
C LEU A 335 -1.66 15.55 7.36
N GLY A 336 -1.66 14.33 7.95
CA GLY A 336 -1.01 14.06 9.22
C GLY A 336 0.51 14.28 9.18
N ALA A 337 1.14 14.09 8.04
CA ALA A 337 2.55 14.41 7.79
C ALA A 337 2.78 15.88 7.35
N PHE A 338 1.77 16.73 7.44
CA PHE A 338 1.78 18.13 7.00
C PHE A 338 2.07 18.33 5.50
N ARG A 339 1.73 17.33 4.67
CA ARG A 339 1.75 17.42 3.21
C ARG A 339 0.37 17.86 2.72
N THR A 340 0.06 19.15 2.85
CA THR A 340 -1.29 19.71 2.71
C THR A 340 -1.82 19.81 1.29
N ASN A 341 -0.95 19.69 0.27
CA ASN A 341 -1.33 19.71 -1.13
C ASN A 341 -0.98 18.40 -1.81
N ALA A 342 -1.94 17.49 -1.90
CA ALA A 342 -1.75 16.18 -2.51
C ALA A 342 -1.43 16.24 -4.02
N SER A 343 -1.71 17.38 -4.68
CA SER A 343 -1.36 17.64 -6.09
C SER A 343 0.02 18.25 -6.26
N GLN A 344 0.70 18.64 -5.17
CA GLN A 344 2.04 19.22 -5.25
C GLN A 344 2.99 18.25 -5.93
N GLN A 345 3.70 18.76 -6.94
CA GLN A 345 4.83 18.06 -7.55
C GLN A 345 6.07 18.24 -6.69
N PHE A 346 6.89 17.21 -6.62
CA PHE A 346 8.16 17.21 -5.90
C PHE A 346 9.16 16.25 -6.56
N ASP A 347 10.42 16.51 -6.34
CA ASP A 347 11.51 15.72 -6.88
C ASP A 347 11.87 14.58 -5.92
N TRP A 348 12.04 13.39 -6.49
CA TRP A 348 12.51 12.20 -5.78
C TRP A 348 13.68 11.61 -6.55
N VAL A 349 14.84 11.61 -5.94
CA VAL A 349 16.04 11.00 -6.53
C VAL A 349 16.01 9.51 -6.25
N SER A 350 16.13 8.69 -7.30
CA SER A 350 16.21 7.23 -7.17
C SER A 350 17.50 6.84 -6.46
N THR A 351 17.40 5.81 -5.62
CA THR A 351 18.53 5.23 -4.87
C THR A 351 18.93 3.86 -5.37
N VAL A 352 18.34 3.41 -6.48
CA VAL A 352 18.51 2.06 -7.04
C VAL A 352 18.65 2.12 -8.56
N THR A 353 19.23 1.06 -9.13
CA THR A 353 19.26 0.78 -10.59
C THR A 353 18.75 -0.63 -10.83
N GLY A 354 17.96 -0.84 -11.88
CA GLY A 354 17.36 -2.14 -12.20
C GLY A 354 16.19 -2.50 -11.32
N GLY A 355 15.93 -3.80 -11.09
CA GLY A 355 14.82 -4.30 -10.27
C GLY A 355 13.42 -3.82 -10.70
N GLY A 356 13.23 -3.51 -12.00
CA GLY A 356 11.99 -2.94 -12.51
C GLY A 356 11.81 -1.44 -12.30
N SER A 357 12.75 -0.73 -11.65
CA SER A 357 12.70 0.74 -11.54
C SER A 357 12.74 1.41 -12.91
N LEU A 358 11.93 2.46 -13.09
CA LEU A 358 11.96 3.32 -14.29
C LEU A 358 13.07 4.37 -14.25
N TYR A 359 13.75 4.50 -13.11
CA TYR A 359 14.78 5.50 -12.84
C TYR A 359 16.03 4.82 -12.32
N ASP A 360 17.17 5.13 -12.91
CA ASP A 360 18.47 4.69 -12.41
C ASP A 360 18.88 5.50 -11.18
N GLU A 361 19.86 4.98 -10.42
CA GLU A 361 20.40 5.64 -9.24
C GLU A 361 20.91 7.05 -9.59
N GLY A 362 20.45 8.04 -8.85
CA GLY A 362 20.75 9.45 -9.06
C GLY A 362 19.79 10.17 -10.02
N GLU A 363 18.96 9.46 -10.78
CA GLU A 363 17.92 10.09 -11.61
C GLU A 363 16.77 10.63 -10.78
N THR A 364 16.16 11.71 -11.28
CA THR A 364 15.08 12.41 -10.58
C THR A 364 13.72 12.07 -11.19
N ALA A 365 12.87 11.47 -10.37
CA ALA A 365 11.45 11.28 -10.66
C ALA A 365 10.66 12.51 -10.21
N HIS A 366 9.90 13.12 -11.15
CA HIS A 366 9.02 14.26 -10.87
C HIS A 366 7.62 13.79 -10.49
N LEU A 367 7.40 13.50 -9.21
CA LEU A 367 6.21 12.85 -8.71
C LEU A 367 5.22 13.82 -8.06
N ARG A 368 3.97 13.40 -7.91
CA ARG A 368 2.96 14.05 -7.07
C ARG A 368 2.80 13.29 -5.76
N ARG A 369 2.23 13.92 -4.73
CA ARG A 369 2.06 13.33 -3.39
C ARG A 369 1.18 12.07 -3.37
N ILE A 370 0.35 11.84 -4.39
CA ILE A 370 -0.34 10.57 -4.63
C ILE A 370 -0.04 10.17 -6.07
N PHE A 371 0.52 9.00 -6.27
CA PHE A 371 0.86 8.47 -7.58
C PHE A 371 0.58 6.95 -7.65
N GLY A 372 0.53 6.40 -8.85
CA GLY A 372 0.37 4.98 -9.07
C GLY A 372 1.72 4.28 -9.16
N HIS A 373 1.79 3.02 -8.84
CA HIS A 373 2.99 2.21 -8.87
C HIS A 373 3.76 2.34 -10.21
N ARG A 374 3.05 2.32 -11.32
CA ARG A 374 3.60 2.49 -12.69
C ARG A 374 4.30 3.83 -12.96
N ASP A 375 4.17 4.80 -12.07
CA ASP A 375 4.86 6.07 -12.23
C ASP A 375 6.35 5.96 -11.89
N VAL A 376 6.75 4.88 -11.22
CA VAL A 376 8.12 4.65 -10.74
C VAL A 376 8.69 3.28 -11.12
N ASN A 377 7.86 2.29 -11.41
CA ASN A 377 8.27 0.93 -11.75
C ASN A 377 7.62 0.45 -13.07
N ALA A 378 8.27 -0.48 -13.76
CA ALA A 378 7.84 -1.05 -15.04
C ALA A 378 6.72 -2.08 -14.84
N THR A 379 5.53 -1.63 -14.43
CA THR A 379 4.36 -2.45 -14.12
C THR A 379 3.07 -1.87 -14.68
N GLU A 380 2.02 -2.67 -14.82
CA GLU A 380 0.67 -2.19 -15.11
C GLU A 380 -0.11 -1.73 -13.86
N CYS A 381 0.42 -1.99 -12.66
CA CYS A 381 -0.18 -1.59 -11.40
C CYS A 381 -0.37 -0.05 -11.31
N PRO A 382 -1.49 0.46 -10.81
CA PRO A 382 -2.65 -0.21 -10.20
C PRO A 382 -3.72 -0.68 -11.20
N GLY A 383 -3.42 -0.84 -12.47
CA GLY A 383 -4.33 -1.26 -13.53
C GLY A 383 -4.84 -0.09 -14.39
N ASN A 384 -5.03 -0.36 -15.70
CA ASN A 384 -5.34 0.68 -16.69
C ASN A 384 -6.69 1.40 -16.46
N ALA A 385 -7.65 0.74 -15.80
CA ALA A 385 -8.93 1.35 -15.45
C ALA A 385 -8.89 2.09 -14.09
N PHE A 386 -7.99 1.73 -13.18
CA PHE A 386 -7.84 2.40 -11.88
C PHE A 386 -6.92 3.61 -11.95
N TYR A 387 -5.81 3.52 -12.66
CA TYR A 387 -4.79 4.58 -12.73
C TYR A 387 -5.35 5.97 -13.06
N PRO A 388 -6.29 6.17 -14.02
CA PRO A 388 -6.88 7.49 -14.28
C PRO A 388 -7.63 8.09 -13.08
N LYS A 389 -8.06 7.26 -12.11
CA LYS A 389 -8.77 7.74 -10.91
C LYS A 389 -7.82 8.36 -9.89
N VAL A 390 -6.51 8.02 -9.94
CA VAL A 390 -5.49 8.54 -9.01
C VAL A 390 -5.41 10.07 -9.06
N SER A 391 -5.56 10.67 -10.24
CA SER A 391 -5.55 12.13 -10.38
C SER A 391 -6.69 12.80 -9.60
N GLY A 392 -7.90 12.25 -9.65
CA GLY A 392 -9.06 12.77 -8.93
C GLY A 392 -8.95 12.61 -7.39
N MET A 393 -8.19 11.62 -6.92
CA MET A 393 -7.97 11.43 -5.49
C MET A 393 -7.21 12.59 -4.85
N ARG A 394 -6.32 13.27 -5.59
CA ARG A 394 -5.47 14.34 -5.07
C ARG A 394 -6.29 15.54 -4.55
N SER A 395 -7.27 16.00 -5.31
CA SER A 395 -8.15 17.10 -4.90
C SER A 395 -9.05 16.72 -3.74
N ALA A 396 -9.64 15.52 -3.79
CA ALA A 396 -10.47 14.99 -2.69
C ALA A 396 -9.66 14.86 -1.39
N THR A 397 -8.42 14.36 -1.46
CA THR A 397 -7.51 14.28 -0.33
C THR A 397 -7.24 15.67 0.26
N THR A 398 -6.91 16.66 -0.57
CA THR A 398 -6.64 18.03 -0.12
C THR A 398 -7.86 18.63 0.59
N SER A 399 -9.08 18.30 0.14
CA SER A 399 -10.33 18.80 0.73
C SER A 399 -10.72 18.08 2.04
N ALA A 400 -10.12 16.94 2.36
CA ALA A 400 -10.49 16.09 3.50
C ALA A 400 -9.84 16.51 4.83
N ILE A 401 -9.36 17.74 4.97
CA ILE A 401 -8.71 18.24 6.20
C ILE A 401 -9.72 18.35 7.33
N SER A 402 -9.53 17.58 8.41
CA SER A 402 -10.31 17.73 9.64
C SER A 402 -9.92 19.00 10.40
N SER A 403 -10.85 19.49 11.25
CA SER A 403 -10.60 20.66 12.09
C SER A 403 -9.42 20.46 13.06
N ALA A 404 -9.23 19.25 13.57
CA ALA A 404 -8.13 18.93 14.46
C ALA A 404 -6.77 18.94 13.75
N TRP A 405 -6.70 18.42 12.52
CA TRP A 405 -5.49 18.56 11.70
C TRP A 405 -5.20 20.02 11.37
N ARG A 406 -6.23 20.81 11.10
CA ARG A 406 -6.07 22.24 10.83
C ARG A 406 -5.40 22.96 12.01
N LEU A 407 -5.80 22.68 13.23
CA LEU A 407 -5.16 23.24 14.43
C LEU A 407 -3.69 22.88 14.52
N HIS A 408 -3.32 21.63 14.26
CA HIS A 408 -1.92 21.19 14.24
C HIS A 408 -1.14 21.83 13.09
N LEU A 409 -1.73 21.95 11.89
CA LEU A 409 -1.12 22.61 10.76
C LEU A 409 -0.87 24.11 11.03
N ASP A 410 -1.83 24.81 11.62
CA ASP A 410 -1.71 26.21 11.99
C ASP A 410 -0.61 26.43 13.05
N ALA A 411 -0.54 25.56 14.05
CA ALA A 411 0.50 25.58 15.06
C ALA A 411 1.91 25.28 14.50
N PHE A 412 1.99 24.47 13.46
CA PHE A 412 3.22 24.17 12.74
C PHE A 412 3.65 25.31 11.81
N ALA A 413 2.69 25.96 11.15
CA ALA A 413 2.95 26.91 10.04
C ALA A 413 3.83 28.09 10.46
N SER A 414 3.65 28.64 11.67
CA SER A 414 4.42 29.79 12.15
C SER A 414 5.88 29.46 12.43
N PRO A 415 6.22 28.42 13.25
CA PRO A 415 7.61 28.00 13.40
C PRO A 415 8.18 27.36 12.13
N GLY A 416 7.35 26.62 11.40
CA GLY A 416 7.66 25.99 10.13
C GLY A 416 8.68 24.84 10.20
N GLU A 417 8.90 24.20 9.05
CA GLU A 417 9.78 23.03 8.91
C GLU A 417 11.24 23.33 9.26
N LYS A 418 11.75 24.52 8.97
CA LYS A 418 13.12 24.91 9.32
C LYS A 418 13.36 24.81 10.82
N THR A 419 12.36 25.13 11.63
CA THR A 419 12.41 25.20 13.09
C THR A 419 12.08 23.86 13.75
N LEU A 420 11.01 23.21 13.31
CA LEU A 420 10.50 21.98 13.94
C LEU A 420 10.95 20.70 13.23
N GLY A 421 11.45 20.81 11.99
CA GLY A 421 11.83 19.69 11.16
C GLY A 421 10.62 18.99 10.51
N THR A 422 10.86 17.80 9.96
CA THR A 422 9.85 16.97 9.32
C THR A 422 9.05 16.16 10.32
N VAL A 423 7.82 15.79 9.96
CA VAL A 423 6.97 14.91 10.77
C VAL A 423 7.53 13.49 10.74
N THR A 424 7.83 12.94 11.91
CA THR A 424 8.31 11.56 12.09
C THR A 424 7.20 10.62 12.52
N GLN A 425 6.19 11.14 13.21
CA GLN A 425 4.99 10.39 13.56
C GLN A 425 3.78 11.28 13.33
N LEU A 426 2.75 10.72 12.68
CA LEU A 426 1.48 11.41 12.45
C LEU A 426 0.85 11.79 13.77
N VAL A 427 -0.11 12.72 13.73
CA VAL A 427 -0.89 13.05 14.89
C VAL A 427 -1.57 11.80 15.47
N HIS A 428 -1.32 11.55 16.74
CA HIS A 428 -1.82 10.38 17.50
C HIS A 428 -2.08 10.79 18.96
N VAL A 429 -2.66 9.88 19.74
CA VAL A 429 -2.96 10.15 21.15
C VAL A 429 -1.81 9.70 22.05
N GLU A 430 -1.34 10.61 22.92
CA GLU A 430 -0.45 10.29 24.02
C GLU A 430 -1.08 10.83 25.33
N GLY A 431 -1.62 9.92 26.15
CA GLY A 431 -2.36 10.30 27.36
C GLY A 431 -3.58 11.18 27.02
N ALA A 432 -3.61 12.40 27.56
CA ALA A 432 -4.69 13.37 27.31
C ALA A 432 -4.44 14.30 26.11
N TYR A 433 -3.45 14.01 25.25
CA TYR A 433 -3.02 14.91 24.19
C TYR A 433 -3.03 14.27 22.81
N TYR A 434 -3.38 15.05 21.78
CA TYR A 434 -3.00 14.79 20.41
C TYR A 434 -1.58 15.33 20.17
N VAL A 435 -0.71 14.48 19.66
CA VAL A 435 0.72 14.80 19.52
C VAL A 435 1.16 14.50 18.08
N THR A 436 1.80 15.48 17.44
CA THR A 436 2.58 15.27 16.21
C THR A 436 4.05 15.35 16.57
N ARG A 437 4.81 14.28 16.31
CA ARG A 437 6.26 14.27 16.56
C ARG A 437 7.02 14.70 15.31
N LEU A 438 7.99 15.59 15.51
CA LEU A 438 8.86 16.10 14.47
C LEU A 438 10.34 15.89 14.83
N THR A 439 11.22 15.95 13.85
CA THR A 439 12.66 15.72 14.07
C THR A 439 13.29 16.72 15.06
N LYS A 440 12.70 17.89 15.24
CA LYS A 440 13.23 18.96 16.11
C LYS A 440 12.25 19.44 17.18
N GLY A 441 11.11 18.77 17.36
CA GLY A 441 10.12 19.19 18.36
C GLY A 441 8.78 18.47 18.23
N PHE A 442 7.72 19.10 18.72
CA PHE A 442 6.36 18.58 18.74
C PHE A 442 5.34 19.66 18.43
N VAL A 443 4.17 19.22 17.93
CA VAL A 443 2.93 19.98 17.98
C VAL A 443 1.95 19.22 18.86
N VAL A 444 1.39 19.89 19.86
CA VAL A 444 0.59 19.29 20.92
C VAL A 444 -0.73 20.03 21.07
N SER A 445 -1.83 19.30 21.24
CA SER A 445 -3.14 19.83 21.63
C SER A 445 -3.83 18.91 22.63
N SER A 446 -4.86 19.40 23.35
CA SER A 446 -5.66 18.54 24.21
C SER A 446 -6.51 17.57 23.37
N ALA A 447 -6.59 16.30 23.75
CA ALA A 447 -7.45 15.31 23.11
C ALA A 447 -8.95 15.49 23.47
N SER A 448 -9.25 16.09 24.61
CA SER A 448 -10.61 16.38 25.06
C SER A 448 -11.11 17.73 24.55
N GLY A 449 -11.54 17.80 23.28
CA GLY A 449 -12.17 19.01 22.71
C GLY A 449 -11.19 20.13 22.41
N ALA A 450 -10.05 19.80 21.79
CA ALA A 450 -9.01 20.75 21.46
C ALA A 450 -9.53 21.94 20.64
N LYS A 451 -9.38 23.14 21.22
CA LYS A 451 -9.57 24.41 20.51
C LYS A 451 -8.24 25.06 20.14
N ASP A 452 -7.14 24.54 20.70
CA ASP A 452 -5.80 25.07 20.55
C ASP A 452 -4.77 23.97 20.36
N ALA A 453 -3.83 24.21 19.44
CA ALA A 453 -2.59 23.46 19.32
C ALA A 453 -1.41 24.39 19.44
N ARG A 454 -0.31 23.91 20.01
CA ARG A 454 0.92 24.70 20.20
C ARG A 454 2.14 23.88 19.81
N ALA A 455 3.12 24.58 19.23
CA ALA A 455 4.42 24.00 18.90
C ALA A 455 5.41 24.14 20.05
N THR A 456 6.29 23.15 20.19
CA THR A 456 7.46 23.22 21.06
C THR A 456 8.70 22.69 20.38
N GLN A 457 9.84 23.33 20.61
CA GLN A 457 11.17 22.91 20.16
C GLN A 457 11.91 22.06 21.20
N PHE A 458 11.30 21.79 22.33
CA PHE A 458 11.87 20.91 23.35
C PHE A 458 11.68 19.46 22.96
N ARG A 459 12.79 18.76 22.72
CA ARG A 459 12.80 17.38 22.17
C ARG A 459 12.49 16.32 23.23
N THR A 460 12.63 16.66 24.51
CA THR A 460 12.34 15.78 25.64
C THR A 460 10.95 15.96 26.22
N TRP A 461 10.08 16.71 25.51
CA TRP A 461 8.69 16.88 25.94
C TRP A 461 8.01 15.53 26.22
N THR A 462 7.26 15.48 27.30
CA THR A 462 6.41 14.35 27.68
C THR A 462 5.04 14.86 28.13
N THR A 463 4.06 13.96 28.24
CA THR A 463 2.72 14.29 28.75
C THR A 463 2.72 14.91 30.16
N ALA A 464 3.75 14.62 30.96
CA ALA A 464 3.92 15.20 32.31
C ALA A 464 4.17 16.70 32.28
N TRP A 465 4.69 17.28 31.20
CA TRP A 465 4.89 18.71 31.03
C TRP A 465 3.58 19.47 30.75
N GLY A 466 2.60 18.79 30.19
CA GLY A 466 1.34 19.35 29.74
C GLY A 466 1.45 20.13 28.43
N LEU A 467 0.50 21.03 28.20
CA LEU A 467 0.43 21.85 26.98
C LEU A 467 1.45 23.01 27.01
N PRO A 468 2.14 23.28 25.88
CA PRO A 468 2.87 24.54 25.75
C PRO A 468 1.89 25.72 25.82
N LEU A 469 2.14 26.70 26.68
CA LEU A 469 1.25 27.87 26.88
C LEU A 469 1.53 29.01 25.91
N ALA A 470 2.78 29.15 25.48
CA ALA A 470 3.22 30.19 24.56
C ALA A 470 4.39 29.68 23.69
N ALA A 471 4.80 30.48 22.72
CA ALA A 471 6.03 30.21 21.96
C ALA A 471 7.26 30.26 22.90
N SER A 472 8.30 29.47 22.61
CA SER A 472 9.54 29.53 23.33
C SER A 472 10.24 30.88 23.11
N ARG A 473 10.89 31.39 24.15
CA ARG A 473 11.69 32.64 24.13
C ARG A 473 13.14 32.35 24.48
N VAL A 474 14.04 33.22 24.05
CA VAL A 474 15.45 33.16 24.46
C VAL A 474 15.74 34.31 25.43
N VAL A 475 16.26 33.99 26.60
CA VAL A 475 16.65 34.91 27.65
C VAL A 475 18.06 34.53 28.12
N ASP A 476 19.01 35.44 28.04
CA ASP A 476 20.41 35.22 28.40
C ASP A 476 21.03 33.95 27.81
N GLY A 477 20.78 33.72 26.52
CA GLY A 477 21.26 32.53 25.78
C GLY A 477 20.48 31.25 26.05
N ARG A 478 19.58 31.21 27.01
CA ARG A 478 18.75 30.07 27.37
C ARG A 478 17.42 30.09 26.61
N ARG A 479 16.99 28.97 26.05
CA ARG A 479 15.63 28.81 25.51
C ARG A 479 14.68 28.39 26.63
N ILE A 480 13.62 29.16 26.83
CA ILE A 480 12.63 28.97 27.89
C ILE A 480 11.24 28.82 27.26
N GLN A 481 10.44 27.91 27.77
CA GLN A 481 9.03 27.76 27.38
C GLN A 481 8.20 27.34 28.61
N ASP A 482 7.06 28.01 28.76
CA ASP A 482 6.10 27.70 29.81
C ASP A 482 5.10 26.64 29.31
N PHE A 483 4.78 25.69 30.19
CA PHE A 483 3.82 24.61 29.97
C PHE A 483 2.75 24.64 31.07
N SER A 484 1.63 23.96 30.86
CA SER A 484 0.54 23.94 31.84
C SER A 484 0.95 23.36 33.21
N ASN A 485 2.00 22.56 33.27
CA ASN A 485 2.46 21.89 34.49
C ASN A 485 3.84 22.36 34.96
N GLY A 486 4.40 23.42 34.35
CA GLY A 486 5.72 23.91 34.72
C GLY A 486 6.46 24.68 33.63
N GLN A 487 7.77 24.77 33.75
CA GLN A 487 8.62 25.47 32.78
C GLN A 487 9.77 24.58 32.31
N ALA A 488 10.03 24.59 31.02
CA ALA A 488 11.20 23.96 30.42
C ALA A 488 12.28 25.01 30.08
N VAL A 489 13.54 24.65 30.32
CA VAL A 489 14.72 25.42 29.97
C VAL A 489 15.70 24.56 29.20
N ARG A 490 16.24 25.10 28.08
CA ARG A 490 17.37 24.50 27.36
C ARG A 490 18.57 25.43 27.44
N GLU A 491 19.65 24.94 28.02
CA GLU A 491 20.93 25.59 28.15
C GLU A 491 22.04 24.62 27.75
N ASP A 492 22.96 25.02 26.89
CA ASP A 492 24.08 24.20 26.38
C ASP A 492 23.64 22.83 25.83
N GLY A 493 22.49 22.80 25.13
CA GLY A 493 21.93 21.58 24.56
C GLY A 493 21.19 20.66 25.52
N LYS A 494 21.27 20.91 26.84
CA LYS A 494 20.56 20.15 27.88
C LYS A 494 19.19 20.75 28.15
N GLU A 495 18.18 19.91 28.17
CA GLU A 495 16.80 20.29 28.51
C GLU A 495 16.46 19.86 29.94
N THR A 496 15.89 20.79 30.70
CA THR A 496 15.40 20.55 32.06
C THR A 496 13.97 21.05 32.18
N PHE A 497 13.17 20.37 33.00
CA PHE A 497 11.79 20.77 33.28
C PHE A 497 11.59 20.92 34.80
N THR A 498 11.07 22.07 35.20
CA THR A 498 10.72 22.36 36.59
C THR A 498 9.19 22.42 36.69
N ARG A 499 8.63 21.58 37.53
CA ARG A 499 7.18 21.57 37.81
C ARG A 499 6.78 22.80 38.58
N SER A 500 5.67 23.44 38.19
CA SER A 500 5.04 24.52 38.95
C SER A 500 4.12 23.98 40.03
#